data_ae393ea4f82a5b889b89b75168fb2cad
#
_entry.id   ae393ea4f82a5b889b89b75168fb2cad
#
_cell.length_a   1.000
_cell.length_b   1.000
_cell.length_c   1.000
_cell.angle_alpha   90.00
_cell.angle_beta   90.00
_cell.angle_gamma   90.00
#
_symmetry.space_group_name_H-M   'P 1'
#
loop_
_entity.id
_entity.type
_entity.pdbx_description
1 polymer ?
#
loop_
_entity_poly.entity_id
_entity_poly.type
_entity_poly.pdbx_seq_one_letter_code
_entity_poly.pdbx_strand_id
1 'polypeptide(L)'
;DYALENDIKPVKAEKTNGHKVAVIGSGPSGLTCAGDLAKLGYEVTVFEALHELGGVLVYGIPEFRLPKHKVVKKEIEKVKELGVKFETNVVIGKSTTIDQLMEEEDFEAVFIGSGAGLPMFMGIPGETANGVFSANEYLTRSNLMKAFRDDYDTPISTNKKVVVVGGGNVAM
;
A
#
# COMPACT_ATOMS: atom_id res chain seq x y z
N ASP A 1 12.47 14.75 2.13
CA ASP A 1 13.23 15.17 3.32
C ASP A 1 13.03 16.64 3.61
N TYR A 2 13.35 17.57 2.67
CA TYR A 2 13.23 19.02 2.90
C TYR A 2 11.84 19.44 3.42
N ALA A 3 10.76 18.96 2.82
CA ALA A 3 9.39 19.27 3.25
C ALA A 3 9.06 18.73 4.65
N LEU A 4 9.61 17.56 5.01
CA LEU A 4 9.44 16.97 6.34
C LEU A 4 10.28 17.70 7.40
N GLU A 5 11.49 18.11 7.05
CA GLU A 5 12.40 18.84 7.94
C GLU A 5 11.91 20.26 8.23
N ASN A 6 11.20 20.87 7.29
CA ASN A 6 10.68 22.23 7.41
C ASN A 6 9.17 22.29 7.73
N ASP A 7 8.55 21.16 8.09
CA ASP A 7 7.11 21.05 8.41
C ASP A 7 6.20 21.72 7.36
N ILE A 8 6.54 21.54 6.08
CA ILE A 8 5.75 22.11 4.98
C ILE A 8 4.44 21.35 4.89
N LYS A 9 3.35 22.03 5.23
CA LYS A 9 2.00 21.46 5.17
C LYS A 9 1.44 21.52 3.75
N PRO A 10 0.66 20.50 3.34
CA PRO A 10 -0.02 20.54 2.06
C PRO A 10 -1.10 21.64 2.06
N VAL A 11 -1.27 22.29 0.91
CA VAL A 11 -2.33 23.27 0.73
C VAL A 11 -3.63 22.53 0.45
N LYS A 12 -4.58 22.62 1.36
CA LYS A 12 -5.93 22.06 1.22
C LYS A 12 -6.80 22.98 0.35
N ALA A 13 -7.72 22.40 -0.44
CA ALA A 13 -8.74 23.18 -1.13
C ALA A 13 -9.59 23.97 -0.14
N GLU A 14 -9.90 25.23 -0.47
CA GLU A 14 -10.73 26.10 0.38
C GLU A 14 -12.19 25.62 0.46
N LYS A 15 -12.67 24.99 -0.62
CA LYS A 15 -14.05 24.46 -0.71
C LYS A 15 -14.02 23.11 -1.44
N THR A 16 -14.94 22.22 -1.03
CA THR A 16 -15.24 21.03 -1.81
C THR A 16 -15.98 21.41 -3.11
N ASN A 17 -15.73 20.66 -4.18
CA ASN A 17 -16.47 20.76 -5.43
C ASN A 17 -17.75 19.89 -5.42
N GLY A 18 -17.98 19.13 -4.33
CA GLY A 18 -19.16 18.28 -4.13
C GLY A 18 -19.11 16.91 -4.80
N HIS A 19 -18.01 16.59 -5.50
CA HIS A 19 -17.85 15.31 -6.18
C HIS A 19 -17.08 14.31 -5.33
N LYS A 20 -17.57 13.06 -5.27
CA LYS A 20 -16.97 11.96 -4.53
C LYS A 20 -16.18 11.01 -5.45
N VAL A 21 -14.97 10.67 -5.06
CA VAL A 21 -14.11 9.73 -5.79
C VAL A 21 -13.60 8.63 -4.86
N ALA A 22 -13.78 7.38 -5.28
CA ALA A 22 -13.18 6.22 -4.64
C ALA A 22 -11.82 5.90 -5.24
N VAL A 23 -10.84 5.62 -4.39
CA VAL A 23 -9.51 5.17 -4.80
C VAL A 23 -9.26 3.79 -4.22
N ILE A 24 -9.03 2.80 -5.07
CA ILE A 24 -8.79 1.41 -4.67
C ILE A 24 -7.29 1.16 -4.59
N GLY A 25 -6.80 0.94 -3.39
CA GLY A 25 -5.40 0.72 -3.06
C GLY A 25 -4.68 1.98 -2.58
N SER A 26 -3.98 1.85 -1.46
CA SER A 26 -3.20 2.90 -0.81
C SER A 26 -1.71 2.87 -1.16
N GLY A 27 -1.34 2.22 -2.24
CA GLY A 27 0.03 2.23 -2.78
C GLY A 27 0.42 3.61 -3.35
N PRO A 28 1.64 3.75 -3.90
CA PRO A 28 2.13 5.05 -4.40
C PRO A 28 1.17 5.74 -5.38
N SER A 29 0.59 4.99 -6.32
CA SER A 29 -0.34 5.56 -7.31
C SER A 29 -1.65 6.04 -6.68
N GLY A 30 -2.23 5.24 -5.77
CA GLY A 30 -3.46 5.61 -5.06
C GLY A 30 -3.26 6.81 -4.15
N LEU A 31 -2.17 6.86 -3.38
CA LEU A 31 -1.85 8.00 -2.51
C LEU A 31 -1.64 9.29 -3.31
N THR A 32 -0.94 9.22 -4.46
CA THR A 32 -0.73 10.37 -5.33
C THR A 32 -2.05 10.86 -5.91
N CYS A 33 -2.85 9.96 -6.49
CA CYS A 33 -4.16 10.27 -7.05
C CYS A 33 -5.07 10.92 -5.98
N ALA A 34 -5.16 10.31 -4.80
CA ALA A 34 -5.99 10.80 -3.71
C ALA A 34 -5.56 12.20 -3.24
N GLY A 35 -4.24 12.41 -3.08
CA GLY A 35 -3.71 13.70 -2.67
C GLY A 35 -3.96 14.81 -3.69
N ASP A 36 -3.81 14.52 -4.97
CA ASP A 36 -4.02 15.51 -6.03
C ASP A 36 -5.50 15.83 -6.22
N LEU A 37 -6.39 14.85 -6.17
CA LEU A 37 -7.84 15.07 -6.21
C LEU A 37 -8.32 15.89 -4.99
N ALA A 38 -7.81 15.60 -3.79
CA ALA A 38 -8.16 16.35 -2.59
C ALA A 38 -7.74 17.83 -2.67
N LYS A 39 -6.56 18.13 -3.26
CA LYS A 39 -6.13 19.52 -3.52
C LYS A 39 -7.06 20.25 -4.51
N LEU A 40 -7.71 19.51 -5.41
CA LEU A 40 -8.70 20.05 -6.35
C LEU A 40 -10.12 20.16 -5.77
N GLY A 41 -10.31 19.78 -4.50
CA GLY A 41 -11.57 19.90 -3.78
C GLY A 41 -12.50 18.70 -3.89
N TYR A 42 -12.05 17.57 -4.43
CA TYR A 42 -12.83 16.33 -4.44
C TYR A 42 -12.90 15.70 -3.04
N GLU A 43 -14.02 15.06 -2.75
CA GLU A 43 -14.17 14.21 -1.57
C GLU A 43 -13.64 12.82 -1.89
N VAL A 44 -12.47 12.48 -1.35
CA VAL A 44 -11.76 11.24 -1.70
C VAL A 44 -11.78 10.26 -0.55
N THR A 45 -12.16 9.01 -0.84
CA THR A 45 -12.00 7.86 0.06
C THR A 45 -11.09 6.82 -0.58
N VAL A 46 -10.06 6.41 0.14
CA VAL A 46 -9.11 5.36 -0.27
C VAL A 46 -9.48 4.07 0.44
N PHE A 47 -9.75 3.02 -0.32
CA PHE A 47 -10.01 1.66 0.18
C PHE A 47 -8.77 0.81 0.06
N GLU A 48 -8.32 0.24 1.17
CA GLU A 48 -7.13 -0.61 1.24
C GLU A 48 -7.47 -2.01 1.74
N ALA A 49 -7.00 -3.02 1.01
CA ALA A 49 -7.25 -4.41 1.36
C ALA A 49 -6.50 -4.87 2.62
N LEU A 50 -5.32 -4.29 2.86
CA LEU A 50 -4.49 -4.60 4.02
C LEU A 50 -4.88 -3.76 5.25
N HIS A 51 -4.37 -4.15 6.42
CA HIS A 51 -4.57 -3.43 7.68
C HIS A 51 -3.67 -2.20 7.82
N GLU A 52 -2.63 -2.06 6.99
CA GLU A 52 -1.71 -0.93 6.96
C GLU A 52 -1.75 -0.25 5.60
N LEU A 53 -1.70 1.08 5.60
CA LEU A 53 -1.67 1.91 4.40
C LEU A 53 -0.26 1.97 3.80
N GLY A 54 -0.16 2.15 2.49
CA GLY A 54 1.10 2.37 1.78
C GLY A 54 1.45 1.31 0.74
N GLY A 55 0.71 0.19 0.70
CA GLY A 55 0.94 -0.88 -0.28
C GLY A 55 2.38 -1.36 -0.30
N VAL A 56 3.01 -1.43 -1.47
CA VAL A 56 4.39 -1.89 -1.65
C VAL A 56 5.41 -1.08 -0.84
N LEU A 57 5.13 0.17 -0.52
CA LEU A 57 6.00 0.99 0.33
C LEU A 57 6.15 0.39 1.73
N VAL A 58 5.16 -0.36 2.20
CA VAL A 58 5.13 -0.97 3.52
C VAL A 58 5.45 -2.46 3.47
N TYR A 59 4.81 -3.24 2.60
CA TYR A 59 5.03 -4.68 2.57
C TYR A 59 6.26 -5.11 1.77
N GLY A 60 6.66 -4.34 0.73
CA GLY A 60 7.67 -4.77 -0.24
C GLY A 60 9.05 -4.15 -0.02
N ILE A 61 9.14 -2.87 0.34
CA ILE A 61 10.42 -2.18 0.49
C ILE A 61 10.94 -2.37 1.92
N PRO A 62 12.19 -2.85 2.12
CA PRO A 62 12.76 -3.02 3.47
C PRO A 62 12.90 -1.73 4.26
N GLU A 63 12.83 -1.83 5.60
CA GLU A 63 12.93 -0.69 6.52
C GLU A 63 14.22 0.13 6.34
N PHE A 64 15.34 -0.53 6.08
CA PHE A 64 16.64 0.14 5.88
C PHE A 64 16.72 0.94 4.57
N ARG A 65 15.86 0.63 3.59
CA ARG A 65 15.74 1.38 2.32
C ARG A 65 14.73 2.51 2.42
N LEU A 66 13.60 2.25 3.06
CA LEU A 66 12.51 3.21 3.21
C LEU A 66 11.91 3.11 4.61
N PRO A 67 12.35 3.96 5.56
CA PRO A 67 11.85 3.95 6.93
C PRO A 67 10.36 4.26 6.99
N LYS A 68 9.56 3.31 7.51
CA LYS A 68 8.09 3.41 7.49
C LYS A 68 7.58 4.54 8.37
N HIS A 69 8.10 4.62 9.60
CA HIS A 69 7.67 5.66 10.56
C HIS A 69 8.13 7.07 10.19
N LYS A 70 9.37 7.19 9.68
CA LYS A 70 9.97 8.50 9.40
C LYS A 70 9.51 9.10 8.08
N VAL A 71 9.16 8.27 7.10
CA VAL A 71 8.85 8.71 5.74
C VAL A 71 7.42 8.34 5.36
N VAL A 72 7.12 7.03 5.23
CA VAL A 72 5.85 6.58 4.65
C VAL A 72 4.65 7.06 5.47
N LYS A 73 4.67 6.86 6.79
CA LYS A 73 3.56 7.30 7.66
C LYS A 73 3.37 8.81 7.63
N LYS A 74 4.45 9.59 7.61
CA LYS A 74 4.35 11.04 7.53
C LYS A 74 3.78 11.53 6.19
N GLU A 75 4.11 10.87 5.09
CA GLU A 75 3.51 11.22 3.80
C GLU A 75 2.01 10.86 3.76
N ILE A 76 1.62 9.71 4.34
CA ILE A 76 0.21 9.33 4.47
C ILE A 76 -0.55 10.33 5.36
N GLU A 77 0.03 10.77 6.48
CA GLU A 77 -0.60 11.78 7.35
C GLU A 77 -0.83 13.10 6.60
N LYS A 78 0.12 13.54 5.76
CA LYS A 78 -0.09 14.73 4.91
C LYS A 78 -1.27 14.56 3.95
N VAL A 79 -1.46 13.36 3.39
CA VAL A 79 -2.64 13.09 2.55
C VAL A 79 -3.93 13.10 3.37
N LYS A 80 -3.91 12.59 4.60
CA LYS A 80 -5.06 12.71 5.54
C LYS A 80 -5.36 14.17 5.89
N GLU A 81 -4.35 15.00 6.11
CA GLU A 81 -4.52 16.43 6.40
C GLU A 81 -5.23 17.18 5.27
N LEU A 82 -5.12 16.72 4.02
CA LEU A 82 -5.91 17.22 2.88
C LEU A 82 -7.41 16.90 2.98
N GLY A 83 -7.80 16.00 3.87
CA GLY A 83 -9.18 15.57 4.08
C GLY A 83 -9.53 14.24 3.41
N VAL A 84 -8.54 13.51 2.89
CA VAL A 84 -8.74 12.16 2.35
C VAL A 84 -9.12 11.19 3.46
N LYS A 85 -10.18 10.42 3.24
CA LYS A 85 -10.61 9.32 4.12
C LYS A 85 -9.89 8.03 3.72
N PHE A 86 -9.62 7.18 4.70
CA PHE A 86 -8.99 5.88 4.48
C PHE A 86 -9.78 4.79 5.19
N GLU A 87 -10.10 3.74 4.45
CA GLU A 87 -10.75 2.53 4.96
C GLU A 87 -9.85 1.32 4.69
N THR A 88 -9.34 0.72 5.76
CA THR A 88 -8.49 -0.48 5.68
C THR A 88 -9.31 -1.75 5.87
N ASN A 89 -8.73 -2.91 5.49
CA ASN A 89 -9.37 -4.21 5.53
C ASN A 89 -10.61 -4.30 4.61
N VAL A 90 -10.66 -3.52 3.56
CA VAL A 90 -11.73 -3.51 2.56
C VAL A 90 -11.21 -4.08 1.24
N VAL A 91 -11.65 -5.28 0.88
CA VAL A 91 -11.26 -5.96 -0.35
C VAL A 91 -12.32 -5.72 -1.41
N ILE A 92 -12.07 -4.76 -2.31
CA ILE A 92 -12.99 -4.46 -3.41
C ILE A 92 -13.13 -5.68 -4.35
N GLY A 93 -14.37 -6.01 -4.67
CA GLY A 93 -14.74 -7.23 -5.39
C GLY A 93 -14.98 -8.45 -4.47
N LYS A 94 -14.84 -8.29 -3.14
CA LYS A 94 -15.15 -9.31 -2.12
C LYS A 94 -16.04 -8.77 -1.00
N SER A 95 -15.56 -7.79 -0.23
CA SER A 95 -16.32 -7.17 0.86
C SER A 95 -17.33 -6.14 0.36
N THR A 96 -16.98 -5.42 -0.68
CA THR A 96 -17.85 -4.51 -1.43
C THR A 96 -17.46 -4.51 -2.91
N THR A 97 -18.36 -4.15 -3.80
CA THR A 97 -18.11 -4.11 -5.24
C THR A 97 -17.99 -2.67 -5.75
N ILE A 98 -17.47 -2.49 -6.96
CA ILE A 98 -17.44 -1.17 -7.60
C ILE A 98 -18.86 -0.65 -7.83
N ASP A 99 -19.78 -1.51 -8.25
CA ASP A 99 -21.18 -1.14 -8.47
C ASP A 99 -21.81 -0.62 -7.17
N GLN A 100 -21.58 -1.30 -6.04
CA GLN A 100 -22.04 -0.83 -4.73
C GLN A 100 -21.46 0.54 -4.35
N LEU A 101 -20.17 0.75 -4.58
CA LEU A 101 -19.57 2.07 -4.33
C LEU A 101 -20.24 3.18 -5.15
N MET A 102 -20.57 2.91 -6.42
CA MET A 102 -21.17 3.90 -7.31
C MET A 102 -22.67 4.07 -7.11
N GLU A 103 -23.40 2.99 -6.84
CA GLU A 103 -24.87 3.00 -6.77
C GLU A 103 -25.43 3.22 -5.36
N GLU A 104 -24.71 2.73 -4.31
CA GLU A 104 -25.18 2.77 -2.94
C GLU A 104 -24.45 3.82 -2.08
N GLU A 105 -23.17 4.13 -2.41
CA GLU A 105 -22.35 5.05 -1.64
C GLU A 105 -22.08 6.38 -2.35
N ASP A 106 -22.72 6.62 -3.51
CA ASP A 106 -22.68 7.85 -4.30
C ASP A 106 -21.27 8.26 -4.78
N PHE A 107 -20.37 7.32 -5.00
CA PHE A 107 -19.11 7.64 -5.67
C PHE A 107 -19.34 7.82 -7.17
N GLU A 108 -18.90 8.95 -7.72
CA GLU A 108 -19.07 9.30 -9.13
C GLU A 108 -17.96 8.76 -10.03
N ALA A 109 -16.81 8.44 -9.44
CA ALA A 109 -15.68 7.85 -10.15
C ALA A 109 -14.87 6.93 -9.25
N VAL A 110 -14.21 5.94 -9.86
CA VAL A 110 -13.35 4.98 -9.18
C VAL A 110 -11.99 4.94 -9.86
N PHE A 111 -10.93 5.19 -9.10
CA PHE A 111 -9.56 4.97 -9.53
C PHE A 111 -9.06 3.63 -9.01
N ILE A 112 -8.53 2.78 -9.90
CA ILE A 112 -8.02 1.45 -9.53
C ILE A 112 -6.50 1.48 -9.51
N GLY A 113 -5.94 1.42 -8.30
CA GLY A 113 -4.50 1.39 -8.01
C GLY A 113 -4.10 0.19 -7.16
N SER A 114 -4.69 -0.98 -7.41
CA SER A 114 -4.56 -2.21 -6.59
C SER A 114 -3.15 -2.83 -6.59
N GLY A 115 -2.26 -2.38 -7.48
CA GLY A 115 -0.89 -2.88 -7.59
C GLY A 115 -0.80 -4.30 -8.18
N ALA A 116 0.40 -4.88 -8.13
CA ALA A 116 0.72 -6.23 -8.62
C ALA A 116 1.21 -7.13 -7.47
N GLY A 117 0.39 -7.25 -6.41
CA GLY A 117 0.74 -8.02 -5.21
C GLY A 117 0.71 -9.54 -5.39
N LEU A 118 0.02 -10.05 -6.42
CA LEU A 118 0.01 -11.48 -6.70
C LEU A 118 1.35 -11.92 -7.29
N PRO A 119 1.99 -12.95 -6.70
CA PRO A 119 3.24 -13.47 -7.22
C PRO A 119 3.02 -14.18 -8.57
N MET A 120 3.97 -14.00 -9.49
CA MET A 120 4.06 -14.81 -10.69
C MET A 120 4.94 -16.02 -10.41
N PHE A 121 4.38 -17.21 -10.57
CA PHE A 121 5.08 -18.47 -10.46
C PHE A 121 5.68 -18.88 -11.81
N MET A 122 6.78 -19.62 -11.77
CA MET A 122 7.51 -20.07 -12.97
C MET A 122 6.87 -21.32 -13.60
N GLY A 123 6.04 -22.05 -12.85
CA GLY A 123 5.40 -23.28 -13.30
C GLY A 123 6.38 -24.46 -13.44
N ILE A 124 7.40 -24.51 -12.60
CA ILE A 124 8.42 -25.57 -12.62
C ILE A 124 8.23 -26.58 -11.48
N PRO A 125 8.70 -27.84 -11.65
CA PRO A 125 8.62 -28.83 -10.60
C PRO A 125 9.34 -28.40 -9.32
N GLY A 126 8.70 -28.61 -8.16
CA GLY A 126 9.27 -28.27 -6.86
C GLY A 126 8.99 -26.83 -6.39
N GLU A 127 8.35 -26.01 -7.18
CA GLU A 127 8.05 -24.60 -6.84
C GLU A 127 7.16 -24.45 -5.61
N THR A 128 6.34 -25.45 -5.31
CA THR A 128 5.46 -25.51 -4.13
C THR A 128 6.07 -26.27 -2.95
N ALA A 129 7.34 -26.65 -3.02
CA ALA A 129 8.02 -27.38 -1.93
C ALA A 129 8.26 -26.45 -0.72
N ASN A 130 8.36 -27.05 0.47
CA ASN A 130 8.70 -26.33 1.69
C ASN A 130 10.04 -25.63 1.55
N GLY A 131 10.09 -24.36 1.96
CA GLY A 131 11.28 -23.52 1.84
C GLY A 131 11.40 -22.78 0.51
N VAL A 132 10.45 -22.95 -0.41
CA VAL A 132 10.32 -22.12 -1.61
C VAL A 132 9.29 -21.03 -1.33
N PHE A 133 9.68 -19.79 -1.55
CA PHE A 133 8.85 -18.62 -1.29
C PHE A 133 8.81 -17.70 -2.52
N SER A 134 7.68 -17.11 -2.79
CA SER A 134 7.66 -15.93 -3.65
C SER A 134 8.34 -14.76 -2.93
N ALA A 135 8.96 -13.84 -3.69
CA ALA A 135 9.53 -12.63 -3.11
C ALA A 135 8.49 -11.81 -2.33
N ASN A 136 7.27 -11.70 -2.87
CA ASN A 136 6.18 -10.96 -2.20
C ASN A 136 5.82 -11.58 -0.84
N GLU A 137 5.75 -12.90 -0.75
CA GLU A 137 5.47 -13.59 0.53
C GLU A 137 6.59 -13.33 1.55
N TYR A 138 7.84 -13.54 1.15
CA TYR A 138 8.99 -13.36 2.04
C TYR A 138 9.12 -11.91 2.52
N LEU A 139 8.97 -10.95 1.61
CA LEU A 139 9.03 -9.52 1.93
C LEU A 139 7.84 -9.07 2.79
N THR A 140 6.64 -9.60 2.56
CA THR A 140 5.48 -9.30 3.41
C THR A 140 5.70 -9.79 4.84
N ARG A 141 6.20 -11.00 5.01
CA ARG A 141 6.55 -11.54 6.34
C ARG A 141 7.62 -10.68 7.02
N SER A 142 8.67 -10.33 6.29
CA SER A 142 9.76 -9.52 6.81
C SER A 142 9.31 -8.09 7.15
N ASN A 143 8.68 -7.38 6.23
CA ASN A 143 8.42 -5.95 6.37
C ASN A 143 7.09 -5.64 7.07
N LEU A 144 5.97 -6.13 6.54
CA LEU A 144 4.64 -5.83 7.09
C LEU A 144 4.40 -6.57 8.39
N MET A 145 4.72 -7.88 8.41
CA MET A 145 4.55 -8.75 9.59
C MET A 145 5.76 -8.70 10.54
N LYS A 146 6.75 -7.88 10.25
CA LYS A 146 7.89 -7.51 11.11
C LYS A 146 8.72 -8.69 11.60
N ALA A 147 8.91 -9.74 10.78
CA ALA A 147 9.68 -10.92 11.15
C ALA A 147 11.17 -10.64 11.46
N PHE A 148 11.67 -9.43 11.20
CA PHE A 148 13.00 -8.96 11.60
C PHE A 148 13.10 -8.51 13.06
N ARG A 149 11.99 -8.47 13.79
CA ARG A 149 11.93 -8.03 15.19
C ARG A 149 11.75 -9.22 16.12
N ASP A 150 12.46 -9.20 17.24
CA ASP A 150 12.41 -10.27 18.24
C ASP A 150 11.11 -10.29 19.05
N ASP A 151 10.35 -9.19 19.06
CA ASP A 151 9.07 -9.04 19.74
C ASP A 151 7.85 -9.41 18.87
N TYR A 152 8.07 -10.04 17.70
CA TYR A 152 7.04 -10.52 16.79
C TYR A 152 7.23 -12.01 16.50
N ASP A 153 6.16 -12.78 16.68
CA ASP A 153 6.16 -14.23 16.43
C ASP A 153 5.94 -14.61 14.94
N THR A 154 6.28 -13.73 14.02
CA THR A 154 6.12 -14.00 12.58
C THR A 154 7.12 -15.06 12.13
N PRO A 155 6.66 -16.23 11.62
CA PRO A 155 7.57 -17.27 11.18
C PRO A 155 8.28 -16.85 9.88
N ILE A 156 9.61 -16.90 9.90
CA ILE A 156 10.47 -16.69 8.74
C ILE A 156 11.63 -17.67 8.76
N SER A 157 11.95 -18.23 7.59
CA SER A 157 13.09 -19.15 7.48
C SER A 157 14.36 -18.38 7.25
N THR A 158 15.36 -18.60 8.13
CA THR A 158 16.71 -18.07 7.98
C THR A 158 17.67 -19.24 7.69
N ASN A 159 18.00 -19.45 6.44
CA ASN A 159 18.84 -20.57 6.01
C ASN A 159 20.28 -20.12 5.73
N LYS A 160 21.26 -21.02 5.98
CA LYS A 160 22.69 -20.77 5.69
C LYS A 160 22.99 -20.67 4.18
N LYS A 161 22.18 -21.32 3.34
CA LYS A 161 22.30 -21.29 1.90
C LYS A 161 20.96 -20.96 1.28
N VAL A 162 20.92 -19.92 0.49
CA VAL A 162 19.72 -19.41 -0.17
C VAL A 162 20.00 -19.23 -1.66
N VAL A 163 19.05 -19.61 -2.48
CA VAL A 163 19.05 -19.32 -3.92
C VAL A 163 18.01 -18.28 -4.19
N VAL A 164 18.37 -17.21 -4.87
CA VAL A 164 17.46 -16.16 -5.32
C VAL A 164 17.37 -16.21 -6.84
N VAL A 165 16.16 -16.35 -7.37
CA VAL A 165 15.89 -16.37 -8.81
C VAL A 165 15.35 -15.02 -9.24
N GLY A 166 16.13 -14.28 -10.00
CA GLY A 166 15.81 -12.93 -10.48
C GLY A 166 16.98 -11.97 -10.31
N GLY A 167 16.95 -10.87 -11.05
CA GLY A 167 17.99 -9.82 -11.03
C GLY A 167 17.43 -8.40 -10.93
N GLY A 168 16.15 -8.26 -10.61
CA GLY A 168 15.51 -6.97 -10.38
C GLY A 168 15.67 -6.47 -8.94
N ASN A 169 15.21 -5.24 -8.68
CA ASN A 169 15.29 -4.60 -7.36
C ASN A 169 14.63 -5.40 -6.22
N VAL A 170 13.67 -6.25 -6.56
CA VAL A 170 12.98 -7.11 -5.57
C VAL A 170 13.83 -8.29 -5.16
N ALA A 171 14.72 -8.76 -6.04
CA ALA A 171 15.62 -9.90 -5.80
C ALA A 171 16.92 -9.48 -5.09
N MET A 172 17.33 -8.25 -5.23
CA MET A 172 18.52 -7.66 -4.60
C MET A 172 18.24 -7.07 -3.22
#